data_111d9a1629c509e6148906463b283323
#
_entry.id   111d9a1629c509e6148906463b283323
#
_cell.length_a   1.000
_cell.length_b   1.000
_cell.length_c   1.000
_cell.angle_alpha   90.00
_cell.angle_beta   90.00
_cell.angle_gamma   90.00
#
_symmetry.space_group_name_H-M   'P 1'
#
loop_
_entity.id
_entity.type
_entity.pdbx_description
1 polymer ?
#
loop_
_entity_poly.entity_id
_entity_poly.type
_entity_poly.pdbx_seq_one_letter_code
_entity_poly.pdbx_strand_id
1 'polypeptide(L)'
;MGTGYARNLRANYFAVSMINPESSIVKEIDIPVLVVGAGPIGLLAGHMFEQRGIKTLIAERYQGRLDAPKAHALNSRTLEICNAAGLPMDAIHAKATRSDEGAFVRFMTSVTGDELGAIPYERQDEAVRALTPWPLINIAQPDFESVVEEGLKGAAHVDLRHGLEWLGYNETADAVISRLHDHATGEEVKVRSTYLIAADGAGSMVREAAGIKLEGMADLAHNVMIHFEADLRALVADRPAILYFIFGEAIGSVFIAYDVGKTWVLMHPYDPSAMSLVDFTDDVCKGLIAEALGQSIDVTVKGTRTWSMCAQVAGRYRSGNVFLVGDAAHRFPPTGGLGLNTGVGDIENLAWKIAAVEQGWAGAALLDSYNDERPQVAQSNMGQSVGNAMKIGMVYQALGQTLRQPVNRPELEARLADPAQRGAIANAIAMQAEHFDSLRLQLGYVYGAHRDIDAGTPINVHVPRVIVGGRLPHAVLADGRSTLDLIDPRGLVLLAGPEGALWVPLVERAAAPLKLLVEGANFALAAGSWAEGAGLGAGDALLLRPDGHIAHIARGNDPEGPGAVIAALGDFLKISVEAEA
;
A
#
# COMPACT_ATOMS: atom_id res chain seq x y z
N MET A 1 -3.26 -38.95 15.00
CA MET A 1 -3.60 -38.24 16.26
C MET A 1 -3.00 -36.87 16.16
N GLY A 2 -3.69 -35.86 15.67
CA GLY A 2 -3.12 -34.55 15.41
C GLY A 2 -4.12 -33.48 14.99
N THR A 3 -5.39 -33.62 15.33
CA THR A 3 -6.43 -32.61 15.04
C THR A 3 -6.80 -31.74 16.24
N GLY A 4 -5.96 -31.74 17.29
CA GLY A 4 -6.27 -31.11 18.57
C GLY A 4 -5.83 -29.64 18.72
N TYR A 5 -4.78 -29.19 18.02
CA TYR A 5 -4.19 -27.88 18.34
C TYR A 5 -4.91 -26.67 17.69
N ALA A 6 -5.43 -26.83 16.49
CA ALA A 6 -6.15 -25.73 15.81
C ALA A 6 -7.62 -25.56 16.28
N ARG A 7 -8.23 -26.61 16.83
CA ARG A 7 -9.58 -26.50 17.40
C ARG A 7 -9.61 -25.98 18.83
N ASN A 8 -8.55 -26.16 19.61
CA ASN A 8 -8.49 -25.67 20.97
C ASN A 8 -8.27 -24.16 21.08
N LEU A 9 -7.71 -23.50 20.07
CA LEU A 9 -7.59 -22.03 20.05
C LEU A 9 -8.94 -21.32 19.78
N ARG A 10 -9.88 -21.95 19.10
CA ARG A 10 -11.22 -21.37 18.88
C ARG A 10 -12.22 -21.67 20.00
N ALA A 11 -12.05 -22.77 20.73
CA ALA A 11 -13.01 -23.19 21.77
C ALA A 11 -12.81 -22.46 23.12
N ASN A 12 -11.63 -21.92 23.40
CA ASN A 12 -11.35 -21.21 24.65
C ASN A 12 -11.75 -19.72 24.64
N TYR A 13 -12.18 -19.14 23.51
CA TYR A 13 -12.56 -17.74 23.43
C TYR A 13 -14.02 -17.43 23.74
N PHE A 14 -14.88 -18.44 23.94
CA PHE A 14 -16.31 -18.26 24.29
C PHE A 14 -16.67 -18.64 25.73
N ALA A 15 -15.70 -19.01 26.55
CA ALA A 15 -15.93 -19.07 27.98
C ALA A 15 -15.83 -17.65 28.56
N VAL A 16 -16.95 -16.94 28.58
CA VAL A 16 -17.12 -15.77 29.46
C VAL A 16 -16.96 -16.28 30.89
N SER A 17 -15.73 -16.33 31.39
CA SER A 17 -15.51 -16.43 32.83
C SER A 17 -16.05 -15.16 33.45
N MET A 18 -17.01 -15.27 34.34
CA MET A 18 -17.39 -14.24 35.27
C MET A 18 -16.12 -13.88 36.06
N ILE A 19 -15.42 -12.83 35.62
CA ILE A 19 -14.26 -12.28 36.32
C ILE A 19 -14.80 -11.49 37.50
N ASN A 20 -14.32 -11.86 38.66
CA ASN A 20 -14.56 -11.23 39.95
C ASN A 20 -14.27 -9.71 39.85
N PRO A 21 -15.15 -8.81 40.27
CA PRO A 21 -14.98 -7.36 40.09
C PRO A 21 -13.95 -6.69 41.04
N GLU A 22 -13.17 -7.47 41.75
CA GLU A 22 -12.16 -6.93 42.68
C GLU A 22 -10.78 -7.48 42.37
N SER A 23 -10.12 -7.02 41.28
CA SER A 23 -8.65 -7.07 41.22
C SER A 23 -8.10 -6.28 40.05
N SER A 24 -7.11 -5.50 40.35
CA SER A 24 -6.15 -4.79 39.51
C SER A 24 -6.57 -3.38 39.07
N ILE A 25 -5.72 -2.44 39.38
CA ILE A 25 -5.73 -1.08 38.87
C ILE A 25 -5.59 -1.19 37.36
N VAL A 26 -6.72 -1.09 36.65
CA VAL A 26 -6.72 -1.01 35.20
C VAL A 26 -6.09 0.31 34.82
N LYS A 27 -4.91 0.27 34.24
CA LYS A 27 -4.26 1.47 33.71
C LYS A 27 -5.16 2.07 32.63
N GLU A 28 -5.61 3.30 32.85
CA GLU A 28 -6.46 4.01 31.89
C GLU A 28 -5.62 5.01 31.08
N ILE A 29 -5.80 5.02 29.76
CA ILE A 29 -5.14 5.93 28.83
C ILE A 29 -6.24 6.67 28.09
N ASP A 30 -6.16 8.00 28.03
CA ASP A 30 -7.04 8.85 27.24
C ASP A 30 -6.24 9.51 26.10
N ILE A 31 -6.64 9.26 24.85
CA ILE A 31 -5.87 9.66 23.68
C ILE A 31 -6.79 9.85 22.46
N PRO A 32 -6.56 10.84 21.58
CA PRO A 32 -7.38 11.02 20.38
C PRO A 32 -7.44 9.80 19.46
N VAL A 33 -6.30 9.17 19.17
CA VAL A 33 -6.20 8.08 18.19
C VAL A 33 -5.55 6.85 18.78
N LEU A 34 -6.23 5.70 18.66
CA LEU A 34 -5.65 4.38 18.88
C LEU A 34 -5.48 3.66 17.52
N VAL A 35 -4.27 3.26 17.20
CA VAL A 35 -3.96 2.40 16.03
C VAL A 35 -3.66 1.00 16.53
N VAL A 36 -4.34 -0.01 16.00
CA VAL A 36 -4.09 -1.42 16.33
C VAL A 36 -3.30 -2.07 15.22
N GLY A 37 -2.07 -2.48 15.53
CA GLY A 37 -1.09 -3.08 14.62
C GLY A 37 0.02 -2.10 14.23
N ALA A 38 1.28 -2.55 14.37
CA ALA A 38 2.49 -1.82 13.97
C ALA A 38 3.13 -2.44 12.70
N GLY A 39 2.32 -2.94 11.77
CA GLY A 39 2.75 -3.20 10.41
C GLY A 39 3.03 -1.91 9.64
N PRO A 40 3.40 -1.98 8.35
CA PRO A 40 3.83 -0.80 7.60
C PRO A 40 2.78 0.33 7.60
N ILE A 41 1.49 -0.01 7.55
CA ILE A 41 0.41 0.98 7.52
C ILE A 41 0.20 1.65 8.89
N GLY A 42 0.28 0.87 9.98
CA GLY A 42 0.17 1.42 11.34
C GLY A 42 1.36 2.30 11.71
N LEU A 43 2.58 1.93 11.29
CA LEU A 43 3.77 2.75 11.47
C LEU A 43 3.69 4.06 10.67
N LEU A 44 3.22 4.01 9.41
CA LEU A 44 2.99 5.21 8.60
C LEU A 44 1.91 6.11 9.19
N ALA A 45 0.85 5.52 9.78
CA ALA A 45 -0.14 6.29 10.54
C ALA A 45 0.54 7.13 11.64
N GLY A 46 1.49 6.51 12.37
CA GLY A 46 2.29 7.20 13.37
C GLY A 46 2.99 8.44 12.81
N HIS A 47 3.74 8.32 11.71
CA HIS A 47 4.40 9.46 11.08
C HIS A 47 3.44 10.56 10.66
N MET A 48 2.32 10.17 10.06
CA MET A 48 1.32 11.14 9.58
C MET A 48 0.62 11.89 10.73
N PHE A 49 0.38 11.22 11.86
CA PHE A 49 -0.19 11.86 13.05
C PHE A 49 0.86 12.68 13.82
N GLU A 50 2.11 12.19 13.92
CA GLU A 50 3.22 12.97 14.49
C GLU A 50 3.39 14.31 13.78
N GLN A 51 3.44 14.28 12.44
CA GLN A 51 3.58 15.48 11.60
C GLN A 51 2.45 16.50 11.82
N ARG A 52 1.25 16.02 12.20
CA ARG A 52 0.05 16.83 12.46
C ARG A 52 -0.16 17.17 13.93
N GLY A 53 0.71 16.72 14.83
CA GLY A 53 0.62 16.97 16.26
C GLY A 53 -0.54 16.24 16.95
N ILE A 54 -1.03 15.14 16.39
CA ILE A 54 -2.13 14.34 16.95
C ILE A 54 -1.58 13.23 17.84
N LYS A 55 -1.94 13.27 19.11
CA LYS A 55 -1.55 12.23 20.07
C LYS A 55 -2.11 10.87 19.64
N THR A 56 -1.23 9.89 19.50
CA THR A 56 -1.56 8.57 18.97
C THR A 56 -0.87 7.47 19.76
N LEU A 57 -1.61 6.43 20.13
CA LEU A 57 -1.08 5.19 20.65
C LEU A 57 -1.12 4.14 19.53
N ILE A 58 0.03 3.53 19.22
CA ILE A 58 0.11 2.37 18.34
C ILE A 58 0.33 1.14 19.21
N ALA A 59 -0.61 0.20 19.16
CA ALA A 59 -0.56 -1.03 19.95
C ALA A 59 -0.22 -2.22 19.03
N GLU A 60 0.91 -2.89 19.30
CA GLU A 60 1.37 -4.08 18.58
C GLU A 60 1.43 -5.27 19.55
N ARG A 61 0.74 -6.37 19.19
CA ARG A 61 0.68 -7.57 20.06
C ARG A 61 2.00 -8.32 20.20
N TYR A 62 2.87 -8.26 19.21
CA TYR A 62 4.15 -8.94 19.25
C TYR A 62 5.21 -8.09 19.95
N GLN A 63 6.15 -8.76 20.63
CA GLN A 63 7.27 -8.09 21.32
C GLN A 63 8.32 -7.53 20.35
N GLY A 64 8.27 -7.93 19.09
CA GLY A 64 9.17 -7.47 18.03
C GLY A 64 8.61 -7.77 16.66
N ARG A 65 9.24 -7.23 15.64
CA ARG A 65 8.83 -7.44 14.26
C ARG A 65 9.02 -8.88 13.81
N LEU A 66 8.13 -9.32 12.92
CA LEU A 66 8.29 -10.59 12.23
C LEU A 66 9.31 -10.41 11.10
N ASP A 67 10.44 -11.08 11.23
CA ASP A 67 11.50 -11.10 10.20
C ASP A 67 11.16 -12.09 9.08
N ALA A 68 10.05 -11.84 8.38
CA ALA A 68 9.63 -12.64 7.24
C ALA A 68 9.21 -11.71 6.11
N PRO A 69 9.91 -11.73 4.96
CA PRO A 69 9.56 -10.92 3.81
C PRO A 69 8.13 -11.24 3.35
N LYS A 70 7.32 -10.19 3.09
CA LYS A 70 5.96 -10.32 2.57
C LYS A 70 5.82 -9.55 1.27
N ALA A 71 5.78 -8.21 1.33
CA ALA A 71 5.83 -7.34 0.18
C ALA A 71 7.27 -6.91 -0.13
N HIS A 72 7.50 -6.49 -1.38
CA HIS A 72 8.81 -5.98 -1.79
C HIS A 72 8.74 -4.72 -2.66
N ALA A 73 7.59 -4.44 -3.26
CA ALA A 73 7.44 -3.32 -4.18
C ALA A 73 6.83 -2.11 -3.48
N LEU A 74 7.57 -1.02 -3.42
CA LEU A 74 7.03 0.31 -3.09
C LEU A 74 6.89 1.08 -4.40
N ASN A 75 5.66 1.30 -4.82
CA ASN A 75 5.37 1.99 -6.06
C ASN A 75 5.58 3.51 -5.93
N SER A 76 5.55 4.20 -7.06
CA SER A 76 5.78 5.63 -7.14
C SER A 76 4.88 6.44 -6.20
N ARG A 77 3.57 6.14 -6.14
CA ARG A 77 2.67 6.88 -5.23
C ARG A 77 3.00 6.65 -3.76
N THR A 78 3.34 5.43 -3.39
CA THR A 78 3.77 5.11 -2.02
C THR A 78 5.01 5.90 -1.62
N LEU A 79 5.99 6.02 -2.51
CA LEU A 79 7.22 6.79 -2.23
C LEU A 79 6.95 8.29 -2.13
N GLU A 80 6.04 8.84 -2.96
CA GLU A 80 5.58 10.23 -2.82
C GLU A 80 4.95 10.48 -1.45
N ILE A 81 4.11 9.55 -0.99
CA ILE A 81 3.45 9.60 0.31
C ILE A 81 4.49 9.50 1.45
N CYS A 82 5.46 8.60 1.32
CA CYS A 82 6.56 8.47 2.28
C CYS A 82 7.37 9.77 2.40
N ASN A 83 7.72 10.38 1.26
CA ASN A 83 8.40 11.68 1.23
C ASN A 83 7.55 12.77 1.89
N ALA A 84 6.26 12.87 1.56
CA ALA A 84 5.34 13.85 2.14
C ALA A 84 5.14 13.64 3.66
N ALA A 85 5.20 12.40 4.13
CA ALA A 85 5.15 12.05 5.55
C ALA A 85 6.48 12.32 6.29
N GLY A 86 7.51 12.81 5.59
CA GLY A 86 8.81 13.17 6.18
C GLY A 86 9.70 11.98 6.49
N LEU A 87 9.51 10.83 5.84
CA LEU A 87 10.37 9.67 6.03
C LEU A 87 11.79 9.92 5.46
N PRO A 88 12.81 9.28 6.03
CA PRO A 88 14.19 9.41 5.54
C PRO A 88 14.37 8.62 4.24
N MET A 89 14.05 9.24 3.11
CA MET A 89 14.04 8.62 1.79
C MET A 89 15.40 7.99 1.42
N ASP A 90 16.51 8.66 1.78
CA ASP A 90 17.86 8.11 1.55
C ASP A 90 18.07 6.77 2.29
N ALA A 91 17.56 6.64 3.51
CA ALA A 91 17.67 5.40 4.28
C ALA A 91 16.79 4.28 3.67
N ILE A 92 15.62 4.62 3.11
CA ILE A 92 14.77 3.68 2.37
C ILE A 92 15.50 3.22 1.11
N HIS A 93 16.04 4.14 0.32
CA HIS A 93 16.77 3.82 -0.91
C HIS A 93 18.05 3.01 -0.64
N ALA A 94 18.76 3.28 0.45
CA ALA A 94 19.97 2.54 0.82
C ALA A 94 19.73 1.05 1.13
N LYS A 95 18.49 0.68 1.51
CA LYS A 95 18.08 -0.70 1.76
C LYS A 95 17.35 -1.35 0.58
N ALA A 96 17.06 -0.58 -0.47
CA ALA A 96 16.38 -1.10 -1.65
C ALA A 96 17.30 -2.02 -2.46
N THR A 97 16.71 -3.00 -3.14
CA THR A 97 17.40 -3.80 -4.16
C THR A 97 17.96 -2.87 -5.23
N ARG A 98 19.18 -3.11 -5.65
CA ARG A 98 19.83 -2.32 -6.71
C ARG A 98 19.02 -2.43 -8.00
N SER A 99 18.89 -1.33 -8.73
CA SER A 99 18.11 -1.30 -9.97
C SER A 99 18.66 -2.24 -11.06
N ASP A 100 19.98 -2.45 -11.10
CA ASP A 100 20.62 -3.39 -12.03
C ASP A 100 20.32 -4.86 -11.68
N GLU A 101 19.96 -5.17 -10.43
CA GLU A 101 19.56 -6.50 -9.98
C GLU A 101 18.04 -6.71 -10.04
N GLY A 102 17.24 -5.65 -9.90
CA GLY A 102 15.78 -5.70 -9.76
C GLY A 102 14.96 -5.20 -10.95
N ALA A 103 15.60 -4.89 -12.11
CA ALA A 103 14.94 -4.23 -13.24
C ALA A 103 14.04 -5.15 -14.08
N PHE A 104 14.08 -6.46 -13.90
CA PHE A 104 13.39 -7.41 -14.77
C PHE A 104 12.57 -8.43 -13.99
N VAL A 105 11.57 -8.96 -14.69
CA VAL A 105 10.87 -10.21 -14.39
C VAL A 105 11.23 -11.21 -15.49
N ARG A 106 11.64 -12.42 -15.11
CA ARG A 106 12.00 -13.46 -16.03
C ARG A 106 11.07 -14.67 -15.95
N PHE A 107 10.80 -15.24 -17.09
CA PHE A 107 10.01 -16.44 -17.27
C PHE A 107 10.96 -17.55 -17.71
N MET A 108 11.10 -18.58 -16.88
CA MET A 108 12.19 -19.56 -16.98
C MET A 108 11.67 -20.98 -16.87
N THR A 109 12.38 -21.96 -17.40
CA THR A 109 12.11 -23.37 -17.10
C THR A 109 12.61 -23.77 -15.71
N SER A 110 13.74 -23.24 -15.29
CA SER A 110 14.30 -23.16 -13.93
C SER A 110 15.23 -21.94 -13.90
N VAL A 111 15.71 -21.50 -12.76
CA VAL A 111 16.61 -20.31 -12.69
C VAL A 111 17.86 -20.48 -13.54
N THR A 112 18.42 -21.70 -13.58
CA THR A 112 19.59 -22.05 -14.43
C THR A 112 19.21 -22.60 -15.79
N GLY A 113 17.92 -22.82 -16.08
CA GLY A 113 17.42 -23.40 -17.32
C GLY A 113 17.22 -22.39 -18.45
N ASP A 114 16.34 -22.74 -19.39
CA ASP A 114 16.05 -21.92 -20.56
C ASP A 114 15.20 -20.71 -20.17
N GLU A 115 15.54 -19.55 -20.72
CA GLU A 115 14.71 -18.34 -20.63
C GLU A 115 13.62 -18.39 -21.71
N LEU A 116 12.38 -18.30 -21.26
CA LEU A 116 11.19 -18.21 -22.10
C LEU A 116 10.92 -16.77 -22.55
N GLY A 117 11.35 -15.81 -21.73
CA GLY A 117 11.27 -14.38 -21.98
C GLY A 117 11.50 -13.55 -20.73
N ALA A 118 11.69 -12.25 -20.93
CA ALA A 118 11.85 -11.28 -19.87
C ALA A 118 11.08 -10.00 -20.20
N ILE A 119 10.56 -9.33 -19.17
CA ILE A 119 9.92 -8.02 -19.29
C ILE A 119 10.45 -7.09 -18.21
N PRO A 120 10.51 -5.77 -18.44
CA PRO A 120 10.86 -4.82 -17.41
C PRO A 120 9.90 -4.92 -16.23
N TYR A 121 10.46 -4.76 -15.03
CA TYR A 121 9.66 -4.63 -13.81
C TYR A 121 9.41 -3.17 -13.54
N GLU A 122 8.26 -2.69 -13.90
CA GLU A 122 7.84 -1.30 -13.91
C GLU A 122 8.92 -0.34 -14.49
N ARG A 123 8.54 0.86 -14.84
CA ARG A 123 9.52 1.79 -15.39
C ARG A 123 10.41 2.34 -14.29
N GLN A 124 11.70 2.05 -14.40
CA GLN A 124 12.76 2.61 -13.57
C GLN A 124 13.71 3.50 -14.37
N ASP A 125 13.30 3.86 -15.60
CA ASP A 125 14.05 4.70 -16.53
C ASP A 125 13.82 6.21 -16.29
N GLU A 126 14.58 7.05 -16.97
CA GLU A 126 14.46 8.52 -16.87
C GLU A 126 13.11 9.04 -17.36
N ALA A 127 12.40 8.32 -18.24
CA ALA A 127 11.10 8.77 -18.76
C ALA A 127 10.02 8.80 -17.67
N VAL A 128 10.09 7.90 -16.67
CA VAL A 128 9.16 7.90 -15.56
C VAL A 128 9.35 9.12 -14.66
N ARG A 129 10.55 9.70 -14.62
CA ARG A 129 10.87 10.92 -13.83
C ARG A 129 10.14 12.16 -14.31
N ALA A 130 9.59 12.13 -15.51
CA ALA A 130 8.67 13.18 -15.97
C ALA A 130 7.27 13.08 -15.32
N LEU A 131 6.93 11.95 -14.72
CA LEU A 131 5.62 11.66 -14.12
C LEU A 131 5.65 11.69 -12.59
N THR A 132 6.81 11.38 -12.01
CA THR A 132 7.04 11.31 -10.56
C THR A 132 8.52 11.50 -10.25
N PRO A 133 8.89 12.17 -9.14
CA PRO A 133 10.28 12.24 -8.70
C PRO A 133 10.76 10.91 -8.11
N TRP A 134 9.84 9.98 -7.79
CA TRP A 134 10.09 8.75 -7.06
C TRP A 134 9.67 7.51 -7.89
N PRO A 135 10.55 6.99 -8.77
CA PRO A 135 10.34 5.70 -9.43
C PRO A 135 10.16 4.56 -8.42
N LEU A 136 9.44 3.50 -8.82
CA LEU A 136 9.29 2.29 -8.00
C LEU A 136 10.64 1.76 -7.54
N ILE A 137 10.69 1.28 -6.29
CA ILE A 137 11.82 0.52 -5.75
C ILE A 137 11.35 -0.83 -5.18
N ASN A 138 12.27 -1.77 -5.14
CA ASN A 138 12.09 -3.03 -4.43
C ASN A 138 12.85 -2.98 -3.11
N ILE A 139 12.17 -3.25 -2.01
CA ILE A 139 12.73 -3.31 -0.65
C ILE A 139 11.97 -4.37 0.13
N ALA A 140 12.67 -5.21 0.87
CA ALA A 140 12.01 -6.17 1.74
C ALA A 140 11.14 -5.44 2.78
N GLN A 141 9.89 -5.88 2.96
CA GLN A 141 8.97 -5.24 3.91
C GLN A 141 9.58 -5.08 5.32
N PRO A 142 10.30 -6.06 5.91
CA PRO A 142 10.95 -5.87 7.21
C PRO A 142 11.99 -4.74 7.23
N ASP A 143 12.72 -4.54 6.12
CA ASP A 143 13.70 -3.46 5.99
C ASP A 143 13.01 -2.10 5.90
N PHE A 144 11.92 -2.01 5.14
CA PHE A 144 11.08 -0.82 5.08
C PHE A 144 10.49 -0.48 6.45
N GLU A 145 9.83 -1.46 7.11
CA GLU A 145 9.29 -1.29 8.46
C GLU A 145 10.37 -0.85 9.46
N SER A 146 11.60 -1.38 9.33
CA SER A 146 12.74 -0.99 10.17
C SER A 146 13.06 0.50 10.08
N VAL A 147 13.05 1.06 8.86
CA VAL A 147 13.32 2.49 8.65
C VAL A 147 12.18 3.34 9.18
N VAL A 148 10.93 2.92 8.92
CA VAL A 148 9.74 3.66 9.35
C VAL A 148 9.64 3.67 10.88
N GLU A 149 9.86 2.54 11.55
CA GLU A 149 9.82 2.46 13.01
C GLU A 149 10.94 3.27 13.68
N GLU A 150 12.16 3.21 13.12
CA GLU A 150 13.29 4.00 13.64
C GLU A 150 12.99 5.50 13.61
N GLY A 151 12.30 5.96 12.56
CA GLY A 151 11.88 7.35 12.42
C GLY A 151 10.84 7.81 13.46
N LEU A 152 10.16 6.88 14.15
CA LEU A 152 9.23 7.20 15.24
C LEU A 152 9.93 7.28 16.61
N LYS A 153 11.20 6.89 16.72
CA LYS A 153 11.93 7.01 17.99
C LYS A 153 12.09 8.47 18.38
N GLY A 154 11.60 8.78 19.57
CA GLY A 154 11.61 10.16 20.10
C GLY A 154 10.49 11.05 19.55
N ALA A 155 9.50 10.50 18.86
CA ALA A 155 8.29 11.21 18.47
C ALA A 155 7.61 11.83 19.71
N ALA A 156 7.12 13.08 19.58
CA ALA A 156 6.52 13.82 20.68
C ALA A 156 5.04 13.47 20.90
N HIS A 157 4.37 13.01 19.84
CA HIS A 157 2.93 12.77 19.84
C HIS A 157 2.57 11.30 19.66
N VAL A 158 3.52 10.43 19.29
CA VAL A 158 3.27 9.00 19.02
C VAL A 158 3.93 8.13 20.08
N ASP A 159 3.13 7.27 20.72
CA ASP A 159 3.55 6.24 21.65
C ASP A 159 3.39 4.87 20.96
N LEU A 160 4.48 4.26 20.54
CA LEU A 160 4.50 2.91 19.95
C LEU A 160 4.82 1.88 21.03
N ARG A 161 3.90 0.95 21.26
CA ARG A 161 4.05 -0.12 22.26
C ARG A 161 3.96 -1.50 21.64
N HIS A 162 5.05 -2.22 21.73
CA HIS A 162 5.13 -3.66 21.44
C HIS A 162 4.64 -4.48 22.64
N GLY A 163 4.11 -5.67 22.39
CA GLY A 163 3.57 -6.56 23.42
C GLY A 163 2.24 -6.08 24.02
N LEU A 164 1.55 -5.15 23.35
CA LEU A 164 0.26 -4.63 23.76
C LEU A 164 -0.84 -5.16 22.82
N GLU A 165 -1.54 -6.21 23.24
CA GLU A 165 -2.54 -6.91 22.43
C GLU A 165 -3.93 -6.31 22.62
N TRP A 166 -4.58 -5.91 21.53
CA TRP A 166 -5.97 -5.45 21.55
C TRP A 166 -6.93 -6.64 21.67
N LEU A 167 -7.90 -6.53 22.62
CA LEU A 167 -8.84 -7.60 22.95
C LEU A 167 -10.28 -7.33 22.51
N GLY A 168 -10.65 -6.07 22.36
CA GLY A 168 -12.02 -5.69 22.02
C GLY A 168 -12.34 -4.25 22.39
N TYR A 169 -13.52 -3.76 22.00
CA TYR A 169 -13.97 -2.41 22.30
C TYR A 169 -15.46 -2.33 22.60
N ASN A 170 -15.85 -1.22 23.23
CA ASN A 170 -17.22 -0.74 23.28
C ASN A 170 -17.22 0.70 22.77
N GLU A 171 -18.22 1.08 21.99
CA GLU A 171 -18.39 2.45 21.50
C GLU A 171 -19.45 3.19 22.34
N THR A 172 -19.16 4.44 22.70
CA THR A 172 -20.08 5.38 23.33
C THR A 172 -20.38 6.51 22.36
N ALA A 173 -21.24 7.46 22.72
CA ALA A 173 -21.52 8.61 21.86
C ALA A 173 -20.26 9.42 21.51
N ASP A 174 -19.29 9.48 22.45
CA ASP A 174 -18.14 10.40 22.38
C ASP A 174 -16.80 9.69 22.23
N ALA A 175 -16.73 8.36 22.37
CA ALA A 175 -15.45 7.65 22.40
C ALA A 175 -15.58 6.15 22.10
N VAL A 176 -14.45 5.58 21.69
CA VAL A 176 -14.21 4.14 21.59
C VAL A 176 -13.39 3.72 22.80
N ILE A 177 -13.95 2.81 23.61
CA ILE A 177 -13.30 2.27 24.80
C ILE A 177 -12.72 0.90 24.49
N SER A 178 -11.43 0.84 24.24
CA SER A 178 -10.70 -0.41 23.93
C SER A 178 -10.12 -1.05 25.18
N ARG A 179 -10.09 -2.38 25.21
CA ARG A 179 -9.38 -3.20 26.20
C ARG A 179 -8.18 -3.83 25.52
N LEU A 180 -7.01 -3.71 26.15
CA LEU A 180 -5.77 -4.27 25.68
C LEU A 180 -5.12 -5.09 26.79
N HIS A 181 -4.28 -6.05 26.43
CA HIS A 181 -3.48 -6.85 27.35
C HIS A 181 -2.00 -6.52 27.15
N ASP A 182 -1.33 -6.11 28.20
CA ASP A 182 0.12 -5.88 28.22
C ASP A 182 0.82 -7.18 28.58
N HIS A 183 1.47 -7.82 27.61
CA HIS A 183 2.19 -9.08 27.79
C HIS A 183 3.44 -8.95 28.67
N ALA A 184 3.97 -7.74 28.88
CA ALA A 184 5.14 -7.52 29.74
C ALA A 184 4.76 -7.51 31.23
N THR A 185 3.59 -6.94 31.56
CA THR A 185 3.12 -6.83 32.94
C THR A 185 2.06 -7.86 33.29
N GLY A 186 1.38 -8.44 32.30
CA GLY A 186 0.21 -9.31 32.48
C GLY A 186 -1.07 -8.53 32.84
N GLU A 187 -1.06 -7.20 32.77
CA GLU A 187 -2.16 -6.34 33.16
C GLU A 187 -3.09 -6.03 31.98
N GLU A 188 -4.35 -5.73 32.29
CA GLU A 188 -5.29 -5.16 31.34
C GLU A 188 -5.14 -3.61 31.33
N VAL A 189 -5.06 -3.05 30.11
CA VAL A 189 -5.00 -1.62 29.84
C VAL A 189 -6.28 -1.19 29.16
N LYS A 190 -6.96 -0.20 29.70
CA LYS A 190 -8.14 0.42 29.12
C LYS A 190 -7.74 1.69 28.37
N VAL A 191 -8.06 1.76 27.09
CA VAL A 191 -7.77 2.94 26.27
C VAL A 191 -9.07 3.58 25.82
N ARG A 192 -9.28 4.84 26.22
CA ARG A 192 -10.33 5.69 25.71
C ARG A 192 -9.77 6.50 24.55
N SER A 193 -10.33 6.35 23.36
CA SER A 193 -9.91 7.10 22.19
C SER A 193 -11.11 7.70 21.45
N THR A 194 -10.92 8.84 20.78
CA THR A 194 -11.95 9.38 19.87
C THR A 194 -12.06 8.46 18.64
N TYR A 195 -10.92 8.03 18.10
CA TYR A 195 -10.87 7.21 16.90
C TYR A 195 -10.08 5.93 17.12
N LEU A 196 -10.55 4.82 16.52
CA LEU A 196 -9.89 3.52 16.48
C LEU A 196 -9.55 3.18 15.02
N ILE A 197 -8.28 2.96 14.72
CA ILE A 197 -7.80 2.59 13.38
C ILE A 197 -7.33 1.14 13.41
N ALA A 198 -7.96 0.30 12.62
CA ALA A 198 -7.59 -1.09 12.41
C ALA A 198 -6.50 -1.20 11.34
N ALA A 199 -5.25 -1.36 11.76
CA ALA A 199 -4.09 -1.70 10.93
C ALA A 199 -3.57 -3.11 11.27
N ASP A 200 -4.44 -3.98 11.84
CA ASP A 200 -4.15 -5.29 12.41
C ASP A 200 -4.13 -6.44 11.38
N GLY A 201 -4.15 -6.08 10.10
CA GLY A 201 -3.86 -6.97 9.00
C GLY A 201 -5.04 -7.86 8.58
N ALA A 202 -4.75 -8.88 7.77
CA ALA A 202 -5.75 -9.71 7.10
C ALA A 202 -6.73 -10.43 8.05
N GLY A 203 -6.24 -10.83 9.24
CA GLY A 203 -7.04 -11.44 10.30
C GLY A 203 -7.60 -10.42 11.29
N SER A 204 -7.93 -9.22 10.87
CA SER A 204 -8.33 -8.09 11.72
C SER A 204 -9.43 -8.46 12.71
N MET A 205 -9.08 -8.45 13.99
CA MET A 205 -10.03 -8.61 15.09
C MET A 205 -10.91 -7.37 15.25
N VAL A 206 -10.36 -6.19 14.96
CA VAL A 206 -11.12 -4.93 15.02
C VAL A 206 -12.23 -4.94 13.96
N ARG A 207 -11.95 -5.35 12.71
CA ARG A 207 -12.95 -5.47 11.66
C ARG A 207 -14.06 -6.45 12.08
N GLU A 208 -13.69 -7.61 12.62
CA GLU A 208 -14.66 -8.62 13.09
C GLU A 208 -15.54 -8.07 14.22
N ALA A 209 -14.93 -7.39 15.19
CA ALA A 209 -15.66 -6.75 16.28
C ALA A 209 -16.59 -5.62 15.81
N ALA A 210 -16.20 -4.87 14.76
CA ALA A 210 -17.04 -3.85 14.12
C ALA A 210 -18.17 -4.43 13.26
N GLY A 211 -18.26 -5.77 13.13
CA GLY A 211 -19.26 -6.45 12.33
C GLY A 211 -19.12 -6.16 10.82
N ILE A 212 -17.93 -5.83 10.35
CA ILE A 212 -17.66 -5.53 8.93
C ILE A 212 -17.21 -6.79 8.22
N LYS A 213 -17.93 -7.17 7.16
CA LYS A 213 -17.63 -8.34 6.35
C LYS A 213 -16.71 -7.97 5.19
N LEU A 214 -15.86 -8.92 4.82
CA LEU A 214 -15.13 -8.88 3.54
C LEU A 214 -16.02 -9.49 2.46
N GLU A 215 -16.04 -8.84 1.30
CA GLU A 215 -16.79 -9.23 0.12
C GLU A 215 -15.84 -9.65 -1.00
N GLY A 216 -16.18 -10.69 -1.76
CA GLY A 216 -15.34 -11.21 -2.83
C GLY A 216 -14.87 -12.66 -2.59
N MET A 217 -13.83 -13.08 -3.27
CA MET A 217 -13.34 -14.46 -3.28
C MET A 217 -12.32 -14.69 -2.14
N ALA A 218 -12.65 -15.58 -1.24
CA ALA A 218 -11.84 -15.86 -0.04
C ALA A 218 -10.72 -16.87 -0.26
N ASP A 219 -10.83 -17.69 -1.32
CA ASP A 219 -9.96 -18.85 -1.53
C ASP A 219 -9.76 -19.10 -3.04
N LEU A 220 -8.73 -18.47 -3.60
CA LEU A 220 -8.41 -18.57 -5.02
C LEU A 220 -7.29 -19.59 -5.30
N ALA A 221 -6.29 -19.65 -4.43
CA ALA A 221 -5.14 -20.54 -4.56
C ALA A 221 -4.40 -20.65 -3.22
N HIS A 222 -3.67 -21.74 -3.03
CA HIS A 222 -2.83 -21.97 -1.84
C HIS A 222 -1.38 -22.02 -2.24
N ASN A 223 -0.55 -21.32 -1.45
CA ASN A 223 0.88 -21.27 -1.66
C ASN A 223 1.63 -21.52 -0.35
N VAL A 224 2.75 -22.19 -0.44
CA VAL A 224 3.78 -22.19 0.58
C VAL A 224 4.83 -21.13 0.22
N MET A 225 5.21 -20.34 1.18
CA MET A 225 6.30 -19.37 1.11
C MET A 225 7.46 -19.93 1.90
N ILE A 226 8.59 -20.13 1.24
CA ILE A 226 9.84 -20.62 1.83
C ILE A 226 10.84 -19.48 1.81
N HIS A 227 11.14 -18.93 2.99
CA HIS A 227 12.21 -17.94 3.17
C HIS A 227 13.53 -18.66 3.40
N PHE A 228 14.55 -18.35 2.62
CA PHE A 228 15.86 -18.99 2.75
C PHE A 228 16.99 -18.01 2.46
N GLU A 229 18.19 -18.35 2.97
CA GLU A 229 19.43 -17.64 2.69
C GLU A 229 20.31 -18.48 1.77
N ALA A 230 20.81 -17.84 0.72
CA ALA A 230 21.82 -18.36 -0.20
C ALA A 230 22.45 -17.23 -1.01
N ASP A 231 23.72 -17.35 -1.36
CA ASP A 231 24.36 -16.45 -2.33
C ASP A 231 24.16 -17.02 -3.76
N LEU A 232 23.21 -16.41 -4.48
CA LEU A 232 22.89 -16.81 -5.86
C LEU A 232 23.50 -15.88 -6.92
N ARG A 233 24.34 -14.92 -6.55
CA ARG A 233 24.92 -13.94 -7.48
C ARG A 233 25.58 -14.58 -8.70
N ALA A 234 26.36 -15.64 -8.48
CA ALA A 234 27.01 -16.34 -9.58
C ALA A 234 26.02 -17.05 -10.52
N LEU A 235 24.86 -17.49 -10.01
CA LEU A 235 23.85 -18.20 -10.81
C LEU A 235 23.00 -17.26 -11.66
N VAL A 236 22.79 -16.02 -11.20
CA VAL A 236 21.91 -15.05 -11.85
C VAL A 236 22.67 -13.89 -12.50
N ALA A 237 24.02 -13.90 -12.49
CA ALA A 237 24.86 -12.81 -12.95
C ALA A 237 24.53 -12.31 -14.36
N ASP A 238 24.27 -13.25 -15.30
CA ASP A 238 23.94 -12.93 -16.68
C ASP A 238 22.46 -12.59 -16.91
N ARG A 239 21.62 -12.89 -15.93
CA ARG A 239 20.16 -12.78 -16.02
C ARG A 239 19.56 -12.29 -14.69
N PRO A 240 19.99 -11.14 -14.14
CA PRO A 240 19.45 -10.62 -12.88
C PRO A 240 17.97 -10.27 -13.05
N ALA A 241 17.19 -10.51 -12.01
CA ALA A 241 15.78 -10.15 -11.95
C ALA A 241 15.29 -10.11 -10.50
N ILE A 242 14.24 -9.34 -10.25
CA ILE A 242 13.55 -9.34 -8.96
C ILE A 242 12.65 -10.57 -8.81
N LEU A 243 12.06 -11.05 -9.92
CA LEU A 243 11.14 -12.18 -9.95
C LEU A 243 11.54 -13.17 -11.04
N TYR A 244 11.56 -14.46 -10.69
CA TYR A 244 11.74 -15.57 -11.64
C TYR A 244 10.51 -16.47 -11.55
N PHE A 245 9.67 -16.45 -12.61
CA PHE A 245 8.53 -17.35 -12.76
C PHE A 245 8.99 -18.65 -13.39
N ILE A 246 8.74 -19.79 -12.74
CA ILE A 246 9.23 -21.11 -13.13
C ILE A 246 8.12 -21.91 -13.80
N PHE A 247 8.40 -22.42 -14.99
CA PHE A 247 7.47 -23.17 -15.84
C PHE A 247 7.99 -24.57 -16.24
N GLY A 248 9.03 -25.06 -15.58
CA GLY A 248 9.55 -26.43 -15.73
C GLY A 248 8.87 -27.42 -14.80
N GLU A 249 9.65 -28.31 -14.20
CA GLU A 249 9.15 -29.35 -13.27
C GLU A 249 8.55 -28.72 -12.01
N ALA A 250 9.18 -27.67 -11.45
CA ALA A 250 8.68 -26.88 -10.33
C ALA A 250 7.63 -25.85 -10.76
N ILE A 251 6.62 -26.29 -11.50
CA ILE A 251 5.61 -25.44 -12.13
C ILE A 251 4.89 -24.55 -11.11
N GLY A 252 4.69 -23.29 -11.47
CA GLY A 252 4.01 -22.30 -10.64
C GLY A 252 4.85 -21.71 -9.53
N SER A 253 6.09 -22.16 -9.37
CA SER A 253 7.04 -21.57 -8.44
C SER A 253 7.46 -20.17 -8.90
N VAL A 254 7.65 -19.27 -7.93
CA VAL A 254 8.17 -17.92 -8.16
C VAL A 254 9.26 -17.63 -7.15
N PHE A 255 10.47 -17.34 -7.63
CA PHE A 255 11.50 -16.77 -6.76
C PHE A 255 11.37 -15.26 -6.69
N ILE A 256 11.56 -14.73 -5.50
CA ILE A 256 11.66 -13.30 -5.22
C ILE A 256 13.06 -13.05 -4.67
N ALA A 257 13.84 -12.21 -5.36
CA ALA A 257 15.18 -11.81 -4.95
C ALA A 257 15.13 -10.53 -4.12
N TYR A 258 15.11 -10.65 -2.80
CA TYR A 258 15.18 -9.47 -1.91
C TYR A 258 16.61 -8.93 -1.81
N ASP A 259 17.57 -9.83 -1.68
CA ASP A 259 19.01 -9.60 -1.74
C ASP A 259 19.63 -10.81 -2.45
N VAL A 260 20.11 -10.59 -3.66
CA VAL A 260 20.67 -11.64 -4.52
C VAL A 260 21.83 -12.41 -3.87
N GLY A 261 22.58 -11.72 -2.98
CA GLY A 261 23.68 -12.32 -2.22
C GLY A 261 23.27 -13.07 -0.97
N LYS A 262 22.01 -12.95 -0.53
CA LYS A 262 21.63 -13.50 0.77
C LYS A 262 20.19 -13.94 0.90
N THR A 263 19.20 -13.10 0.57
CA THR A 263 17.81 -13.28 1.03
C THR A 263 16.87 -13.55 -0.13
N TRP A 264 16.27 -14.72 -0.12
CA TRP A 264 15.37 -15.20 -1.16
C TRP A 264 14.07 -15.75 -0.57
N VAL A 265 13.02 -15.66 -1.35
CA VAL A 265 11.76 -16.35 -1.09
C VAL A 265 11.41 -17.20 -2.31
N LEU A 266 11.06 -18.46 -2.07
CA LEU A 266 10.36 -19.31 -3.03
C LEU A 266 8.89 -19.36 -2.66
N MET A 267 8.02 -18.92 -3.56
CA MET A 267 6.59 -19.19 -3.49
C MET A 267 6.27 -20.40 -4.37
N HIS A 268 5.62 -21.41 -3.78
CA HIS A 268 5.26 -22.64 -4.50
C HIS A 268 3.79 -22.97 -4.26
N PRO A 269 2.99 -23.29 -5.31
CA PRO A 269 1.61 -23.70 -5.15
C PRO A 269 1.53 -25.11 -4.52
N TYR A 270 0.54 -25.35 -3.66
CA TYR A 270 0.30 -26.66 -3.07
C TYR A 270 -1.20 -26.96 -2.93
N ASP A 271 -1.55 -28.24 -2.79
CA ASP A 271 -2.92 -28.67 -2.52
C ASP A 271 -3.12 -28.86 -1.00
N PRO A 272 -3.93 -28.03 -0.33
CA PRO A 272 -4.16 -28.13 1.12
C PRO A 272 -4.93 -29.40 1.53
N SER A 273 -5.54 -30.12 0.57
CA SER A 273 -6.15 -31.44 0.84
C SER A 273 -5.11 -32.56 0.93
N ALA A 274 -3.93 -32.37 0.30
CA ALA A 274 -2.85 -33.35 0.24
C ALA A 274 -1.71 -33.03 1.22
N MET A 275 -1.44 -31.74 1.46
CA MET A 275 -0.32 -31.27 2.28
C MET A 275 -0.77 -30.18 3.27
N SER A 276 -0.07 -30.09 4.39
CA SER A 276 -0.23 -29.05 5.40
C SER A 276 1.13 -28.45 5.76
N LEU A 277 1.17 -27.39 6.58
CA LEU A 277 2.42 -26.73 6.94
C LEU A 277 3.48 -27.66 7.54
N VAL A 278 3.08 -28.68 8.30
CA VAL A 278 4.01 -29.62 8.94
C VAL A 278 4.71 -30.56 7.95
N ASP A 279 4.18 -30.69 6.73
CA ASP A 279 4.76 -31.54 5.69
C ASP A 279 5.91 -30.83 4.95
N PHE A 280 6.00 -29.50 5.07
CA PHE A 280 7.09 -28.69 4.52
C PHE A 280 8.29 -28.67 5.46
N THR A 281 8.92 -29.84 5.65
CA THR A 281 10.17 -29.97 6.40
C THR A 281 11.31 -29.26 5.66
N ASP A 282 12.44 -29.01 6.35
CA ASP A 282 13.62 -28.40 5.72
C ASP A 282 14.09 -29.16 4.47
N ASP A 283 14.05 -30.50 4.51
CA ASP A 283 14.47 -31.34 3.38
C ASP A 283 13.50 -31.20 2.19
N VAL A 284 12.20 -31.16 2.45
CA VAL A 284 11.18 -30.90 1.41
C VAL A 284 11.38 -29.51 0.81
N CYS A 285 11.58 -28.50 1.66
CA CYS A 285 11.83 -27.12 1.20
C CYS A 285 13.11 -27.03 0.36
N LYS A 286 14.20 -27.65 0.78
CA LYS A 286 15.47 -27.70 0.01
C LYS A 286 15.29 -28.42 -1.33
N GLY A 287 14.47 -29.49 -1.37
CA GLY A 287 14.12 -30.19 -2.58
C GLY A 287 13.38 -29.30 -3.58
N LEU A 288 12.35 -28.58 -3.13
CA LEU A 288 11.58 -27.63 -3.94
C LEU A 288 12.46 -26.48 -4.47
N ILE A 289 13.36 -25.95 -3.61
CA ILE A 289 14.32 -24.92 -4.01
C ILE A 289 15.25 -25.45 -5.10
N ALA A 290 15.83 -26.65 -4.92
CA ALA A 290 16.75 -27.25 -5.87
C ALA A 290 16.09 -27.52 -7.23
N GLU A 291 14.85 -28.03 -7.23
CA GLU A 291 14.05 -28.26 -8.43
C GLU A 291 13.78 -26.95 -9.18
N ALA A 292 13.34 -25.92 -8.48
CA ALA A 292 13.05 -24.62 -9.08
C ALA A 292 14.33 -23.87 -9.55
N LEU A 293 15.47 -24.07 -8.87
CA LEU A 293 16.78 -23.59 -9.31
C LEU A 293 17.30 -24.36 -10.54
N GLY A 294 16.93 -25.63 -10.69
CA GLY A 294 17.48 -26.55 -11.70
C GLY A 294 18.79 -27.21 -11.28
N GLN A 295 19.22 -27.02 -10.03
CA GLN A 295 20.38 -27.67 -9.42
C GLN A 295 20.34 -27.61 -7.91
N SER A 296 21.02 -28.54 -7.26
CA SER A 296 21.19 -28.53 -5.81
C SER A 296 22.32 -27.62 -5.39
N ILE A 297 22.04 -26.76 -4.42
CA ILE A 297 23.05 -25.89 -3.77
C ILE A 297 22.84 -25.91 -2.27
N ASP A 298 23.81 -25.40 -1.51
CA ASP A 298 23.66 -25.23 -0.07
C ASP A 298 22.76 -24.02 0.21
N VAL A 299 21.67 -24.26 0.96
CA VAL A 299 20.70 -23.23 1.36
C VAL A 299 20.34 -23.39 2.85
N THR A 300 20.11 -22.27 3.50
CA THR A 300 19.59 -22.24 4.89
C THR A 300 18.13 -21.79 4.87
N VAL A 301 17.21 -22.73 5.17
CA VAL A 301 15.78 -22.40 5.33
C VAL A 301 15.61 -21.60 6.63
N LYS A 302 15.06 -20.40 6.54
CA LYS A 302 14.81 -19.49 7.67
C LYS A 302 13.40 -19.61 8.21
N GLY A 303 12.47 -20.01 7.38
CA GLY A 303 11.09 -20.20 7.79
C GLY A 303 10.17 -20.55 6.62
N THR A 304 9.08 -21.21 6.98
CA THR A 304 8.07 -21.67 6.02
C THR A 304 6.69 -21.24 6.50
N ARG A 305 5.86 -20.76 5.61
CA ARG A 305 4.48 -20.34 5.90
C ARG A 305 3.56 -20.71 4.75
N THR A 306 2.35 -21.12 5.09
CA THR A 306 1.28 -21.29 4.10
C THR A 306 0.33 -20.10 4.14
N TRP A 307 -0.19 -19.73 2.99
CA TRP A 307 -1.19 -18.68 2.86
C TRP A 307 -2.13 -18.94 1.68
N SER A 308 -3.35 -18.42 1.81
CA SER A 308 -4.37 -18.50 0.76
C SER A 308 -4.47 -17.18 0.03
N MET A 309 -4.45 -17.24 -1.29
CA MET A 309 -4.71 -16.10 -2.15
C MET A 309 -6.19 -15.73 -2.05
N CYS A 310 -6.46 -14.46 -1.80
CA CYS A 310 -7.81 -13.92 -1.66
C CYS A 310 -7.97 -12.71 -2.59
N ALA A 311 -9.21 -12.40 -2.95
CA ALA A 311 -9.59 -11.17 -3.63
C ALA A 311 -10.83 -10.61 -2.94
N GLN A 312 -10.63 -9.80 -1.90
CA GLN A 312 -11.70 -9.34 -1.02
C GLN A 312 -11.50 -7.87 -0.62
N VAL A 313 -12.60 -7.14 -0.55
CA VAL A 313 -12.66 -5.77 -0.03
C VAL A 313 -13.75 -5.71 1.04
N ALA A 314 -13.54 -4.94 2.10
CA ALA A 314 -14.55 -4.71 3.13
C ALA A 314 -15.75 -3.96 2.56
N GLY A 315 -16.97 -4.38 2.90
CA GLY A 315 -18.20 -3.75 2.42
C GLY A 315 -18.34 -2.28 2.88
N ARG A 316 -17.59 -1.91 3.91
CA ARG A 316 -17.42 -0.51 4.36
C ARG A 316 -16.07 -0.37 5.09
N TYR A 317 -15.48 0.84 5.02
CA TYR A 317 -14.20 1.16 5.67
C TYR A 317 -14.36 1.90 6.99
N ARG A 318 -15.58 2.28 7.33
CA ARG A 318 -15.93 3.00 8.56
C ARG A 318 -17.14 2.38 9.26
N SER A 319 -17.10 2.33 10.58
CA SER A 319 -18.26 2.04 11.43
C SER A 319 -18.17 2.92 12.68
N GLY A 320 -19.04 3.94 12.80
CA GLY A 320 -18.90 4.94 13.85
C GLY A 320 -17.53 5.64 13.78
N ASN A 321 -16.77 5.57 14.86
CA ASN A 321 -15.40 6.09 14.95
C ASN A 321 -14.31 5.02 14.77
N VAL A 322 -14.67 3.88 14.22
CA VAL A 322 -13.75 2.79 13.87
C VAL A 322 -13.48 2.78 12.37
N PHE A 323 -12.21 2.77 11.97
CA PHE A 323 -11.75 2.83 10.58
C PHE A 323 -10.86 1.65 10.25
N LEU A 324 -10.99 1.10 9.04
CA LEU A 324 -10.15 0.01 8.54
C LEU A 324 -9.15 0.56 7.53
N VAL A 325 -7.88 0.11 7.60
CA VAL A 325 -6.82 0.46 6.64
C VAL A 325 -6.02 -0.77 6.24
N GLY A 326 -5.50 -0.79 5.02
CA GLY A 326 -4.66 -1.86 4.50
C GLY A 326 -5.34 -3.23 4.52
N ASP A 327 -4.62 -4.28 4.92
CA ASP A 327 -5.10 -5.65 4.89
C ASP A 327 -6.32 -5.90 5.81
N ALA A 328 -6.60 -5.03 6.78
CA ALA A 328 -7.84 -5.07 7.54
C ALA A 328 -9.06 -4.71 6.68
N ALA A 329 -8.88 -3.85 5.66
CA ALA A 329 -9.91 -3.39 4.75
C ALA A 329 -9.97 -4.18 3.43
N HIS A 330 -8.85 -4.70 2.93
CA HIS A 330 -8.78 -5.37 1.64
C HIS A 330 -7.65 -6.40 1.57
N ARG A 331 -7.87 -7.47 0.79
CA ARG A 331 -6.90 -8.53 0.54
C ARG A 331 -6.87 -8.84 -0.94
N PHE A 332 -5.72 -8.71 -1.58
CA PHE A 332 -5.54 -8.91 -3.00
C PHE A 332 -4.64 -10.12 -3.29
N PRO A 333 -4.77 -10.75 -4.48
CA PRO A 333 -3.69 -11.55 -5.02
C PRO A 333 -2.38 -10.74 -5.02
N PRO A 334 -1.20 -11.35 -4.81
CA PRO A 334 0.07 -10.62 -4.78
C PRO A 334 0.49 -10.10 -6.16
N THR A 335 -0.22 -10.49 -7.21
CA THR A 335 0.02 -10.17 -8.62
C THR A 335 -0.13 -8.66 -8.89
N GLY A 336 0.99 -7.99 -9.09
CA GLY A 336 1.09 -6.54 -9.29
C GLY A 336 1.55 -5.75 -8.07
N GLY A 337 1.78 -6.39 -6.91
CA GLY A 337 2.32 -5.71 -5.71
C GLY A 337 1.41 -4.61 -5.14
N LEU A 338 0.07 -4.69 -5.33
CA LEU A 338 -0.84 -3.59 -5.06
C LEU A 338 -1.31 -3.48 -3.60
N GLY A 339 -1.25 -4.56 -2.79
CA GLY A 339 -1.87 -4.60 -1.46
C GLY A 339 -1.31 -3.56 -0.48
N LEU A 340 0.00 -3.61 -0.21
CA LEU A 340 0.67 -2.66 0.69
C LEU A 340 0.47 -1.22 0.19
N ASN A 341 0.68 -0.99 -1.10
CA ASN A 341 0.60 0.32 -1.73
C ASN A 341 -0.82 0.93 -1.64
N THR A 342 -1.86 0.11 -1.75
CA THR A 342 -3.25 0.56 -1.52
C THR A 342 -3.45 0.98 -0.07
N GLY A 343 -2.94 0.19 0.89
CA GLY A 343 -3.02 0.51 2.31
C GLY A 343 -2.30 1.80 2.69
N VAL A 344 -1.16 2.12 2.06
CA VAL A 344 -0.48 3.41 2.24
C VAL A 344 -1.37 4.56 1.81
N GLY A 345 -2.06 4.44 0.67
CA GLY A 345 -3.04 5.42 0.23
C GLY A 345 -4.26 5.53 1.15
N ASP A 346 -4.65 4.43 1.84
CA ASP A 346 -5.75 4.48 2.81
C ASP A 346 -5.41 5.38 3.98
N ILE A 347 -4.25 5.17 4.59
CA ILE A 347 -3.87 5.96 5.76
C ILE A 347 -3.52 7.40 5.39
N GLU A 348 -2.96 7.66 4.21
CA GLU A 348 -2.76 9.02 3.72
C GLU A 348 -4.08 9.78 3.62
N ASN A 349 -5.09 9.17 3.00
CA ASN A 349 -6.42 9.75 2.85
C ASN A 349 -7.13 9.99 4.18
N LEU A 350 -6.96 9.08 5.14
CA LEU A 350 -7.65 9.12 6.45
C LEU A 350 -6.98 10.07 7.45
N ALA A 351 -5.66 10.05 7.55
CA ALA A 351 -4.93 10.71 8.65
C ALA A 351 -5.16 12.24 8.67
N TRP A 352 -5.13 12.90 7.52
CA TRP A 352 -5.37 14.34 7.47
C TRP A 352 -6.83 14.70 7.79
N LYS A 353 -7.80 13.85 7.41
CA LYS A 353 -9.22 14.06 7.70
C LYS A 353 -9.50 13.96 9.18
N ILE A 354 -8.92 12.94 9.85
CA ILE A 354 -8.99 12.82 11.32
C ILE A 354 -8.36 14.05 11.98
N ALA A 355 -7.17 14.46 11.55
CA ALA A 355 -6.49 15.61 12.11
C ALA A 355 -7.30 16.91 11.91
N ALA A 356 -7.91 17.10 10.74
CA ALA A 356 -8.74 18.25 10.43
C ALA A 356 -9.97 18.37 11.36
N VAL A 357 -10.62 17.23 11.62
CA VAL A 357 -11.78 17.19 12.52
C VAL A 357 -11.35 17.37 13.98
N GLU A 358 -10.28 16.70 14.40
CA GLU A 358 -9.77 16.79 15.78
C GLU A 358 -9.27 18.20 16.13
N GLN A 359 -8.69 18.90 15.16
CA GLN A 359 -8.22 20.29 15.29
C GLN A 359 -9.34 21.32 15.07
N GLY A 360 -10.54 20.88 14.70
CA GLY A 360 -11.74 21.71 14.62
C GLY A 360 -11.87 22.58 13.37
N TRP A 361 -11.04 22.36 12.32
CA TRP A 361 -11.16 23.11 11.06
C TRP A 361 -11.93 22.35 9.96
N ALA A 362 -12.45 21.15 10.27
CA ALA A 362 -13.40 20.42 9.44
C ALA A 362 -14.51 19.78 10.29
N GLY A 363 -15.68 19.60 9.69
CA GLY A 363 -16.79 18.91 10.32
C GLY A 363 -16.63 17.38 10.30
N ALA A 364 -17.19 16.68 11.28
CA ALA A 364 -17.09 15.22 11.42
C ALA A 364 -17.59 14.44 10.17
N ALA A 365 -18.50 15.01 9.39
CA ALA A 365 -18.98 14.43 8.15
C ALA A 365 -17.90 14.33 7.04
N LEU A 366 -16.76 15.04 7.19
CA LEU A 366 -15.62 14.86 6.28
C LEU A 366 -15.10 13.43 6.31
N LEU A 367 -15.19 12.76 7.47
CA LEU A 367 -14.72 11.38 7.64
C LEU A 367 -15.52 10.35 6.82
N ASP A 368 -16.77 10.68 6.40
CA ASP A 368 -17.56 9.81 5.54
C ASP A 368 -16.94 9.69 4.15
N SER A 369 -16.28 10.75 3.66
CA SER A 369 -15.59 10.74 2.38
C SER A 369 -14.46 9.70 2.29
N TYR A 370 -13.89 9.25 3.41
CA TYR A 370 -12.95 8.12 3.44
C TYR A 370 -13.61 6.84 2.95
N ASN A 371 -14.81 6.57 3.44
CA ASN A 371 -15.61 5.41 3.03
C ASN A 371 -16.13 5.49 1.59
N ASP A 372 -16.24 6.68 1.03
CA ASP A 372 -16.66 6.88 -0.35
C ASP A 372 -15.48 6.79 -1.34
N GLU A 373 -14.30 7.24 -0.93
CA GLU A 373 -13.13 7.38 -1.81
C GLU A 373 -12.30 6.09 -1.89
N ARG A 374 -11.97 5.46 -0.76
CA ARG A 374 -10.96 4.38 -0.70
C ARG A 374 -11.44 3.00 -1.16
N PRO A 375 -12.67 2.55 -0.84
CA PRO A 375 -13.15 1.26 -1.33
C PRO A 375 -13.13 1.12 -2.85
N GLN A 376 -13.38 2.21 -3.57
CA GLN A 376 -13.39 2.23 -5.04
C GLN A 376 -11.99 2.01 -5.62
N VAL A 377 -10.96 2.64 -5.03
CA VAL A 377 -9.56 2.41 -5.40
C VAL A 377 -9.16 0.96 -5.12
N ALA A 378 -9.54 0.43 -3.95
CA ALA A 378 -9.29 -0.95 -3.59
C ALA A 378 -9.97 -1.95 -4.53
N GLN A 379 -11.23 -1.70 -4.94
CA GLN A 379 -11.94 -2.53 -5.90
C GLN A 379 -11.26 -2.53 -7.28
N SER A 380 -10.79 -1.37 -7.76
CA SER A 380 -10.05 -1.24 -9.01
C SER A 380 -8.75 -2.04 -8.95
N ASN A 381 -7.97 -1.88 -7.88
CA ASN A 381 -6.71 -2.57 -7.67
C ASN A 381 -6.90 -4.10 -7.51
N MET A 382 -7.96 -4.52 -6.80
CA MET A 382 -8.34 -5.92 -6.69
C MET A 382 -8.67 -6.52 -8.06
N GLY A 383 -9.47 -5.82 -8.86
CA GLY A 383 -9.82 -6.24 -10.22
C GLY A 383 -8.59 -6.44 -11.10
N GLN A 384 -7.63 -5.51 -11.04
CA GLN A 384 -6.35 -5.63 -11.76
C GLN A 384 -5.52 -6.81 -11.26
N SER A 385 -5.40 -6.99 -9.93
CA SER A 385 -4.66 -8.12 -9.37
C SER A 385 -5.23 -9.46 -9.80
N VAL A 386 -6.56 -9.62 -9.80
CA VAL A 386 -7.24 -10.82 -10.31
C VAL A 386 -6.99 -10.99 -11.81
N GLY A 387 -7.11 -9.92 -12.60
CA GLY A 387 -6.82 -9.93 -14.03
C GLY A 387 -5.38 -10.38 -14.33
N ASN A 388 -4.41 -9.88 -13.56
CA ASN A 388 -3.00 -10.27 -13.68
C ASN A 388 -2.81 -11.77 -13.38
N ALA A 389 -3.42 -12.27 -12.30
CA ALA A 389 -3.37 -13.70 -11.97
C ALA A 389 -3.96 -14.59 -13.08
N MET A 390 -5.05 -14.14 -13.72
CA MET A 390 -5.64 -14.85 -14.86
C MET A 390 -4.74 -14.82 -16.10
N LYS A 391 -4.07 -13.67 -16.38
CA LYS A 391 -3.17 -13.52 -17.53
C LYS A 391 -1.97 -14.46 -17.45
N ILE A 392 -1.43 -14.76 -16.26
CA ILE A 392 -0.38 -15.77 -16.08
C ILE A 392 -0.83 -17.15 -16.61
N GLY A 393 -2.12 -17.48 -16.49
CA GLY A 393 -2.70 -18.69 -17.06
C GLY A 393 -2.48 -18.83 -18.57
N MET A 394 -2.36 -17.71 -19.31
CA MET A 394 -2.08 -17.73 -20.75
C MET A 394 -0.68 -18.26 -21.07
N VAL A 395 0.31 -17.99 -20.20
CA VAL A 395 1.67 -18.54 -20.37
C VAL A 395 1.64 -20.06 -20.16
N TYR A 396 0.89 -20.56 -19.16
CA TYR A 396 0.69 -22.00 -18.99
C TYR A 396 0.04 -22.64 -20.22
N GLN A 397 -1.03 -22.02 -20.75
CA GLN A 397 -1.70 -22.53 -21.96
C GLN A 397 -0.76 -22.58 -23.18
N ALA A 398 0.04 -21.52 -23.39
CA ALA A 398 1.00 -21.48 -24.49
C ALA A 398 2.07 -22.57 -24.37
N LEU A 399 2.44 -22.94 -23.13
CA LEU A 399 3.35 -24.04 -22.83
C LEU A 399 2.66 -25.41 -22.84
N GLY A 400 1.32 -25.48 -23.02
CA GLY A 400 0.55 -26.73 -22.92
C GLY A 400 0.45 -27.27 -21.51
N GLN A 401 0.59 -26.40 -20.52
CA GLN A 401 0.60 -26.72 -19.09
C GLN A 401 -0.68 -26.23 -18.39
N THR A 402 -0.93 -26.76 -17.22
CA THR A 402 -1.83 -26.18 -16.22
C THR A 402 -1.11 -26.21 -14.86
N LEU A 403 -1.57 -25.44 -13.88
CA LEU A 403 -1.00 -25.47 -12.52
C LEU A 403 -0.98 -26.86 -11.85
N ARG A 404 -1.77 -27.82 -12.37
CA ARG A 404 -1.87 -29.18 -11.85
C ARG A 404 -1.26 -30.25 -12.73
N GLN A 405 -0.88 -29.90 -13.96
CA GLN A 405 -0.35 -30.84 -14.95
C GLN A 405 0.84 -30.19 -15.64
N PRO A 406 2.05 -30.37 -15.10
CA PRO A 406 3.28 -29.96 -15.78
C PRO A 406 3.45 -30.76 -17.07
N VAL A 407 4.02 -30.12 -18.07
CA VAL A 407 4.51 -30.81 -19.29
C VAL A 407 5.86 -31.44 -18.95
N ASN A 408 6.07 -32.66 -19.38
CA ASN A 408 7.39 -33.29 -19.21
C ASN A 408 8.47 -32.58 -20.02
N ARG A 409 9.69 -32.71 -19.58
CA ARG A 409 10.84 -32.03 -20.21
C ARG A 409 10.98 -32.23 -21.71
N PRO A 410 10.89 -33.46 -22.29
CA PRO A 410 10.97 -33.68 -23.73
C PRO A 410 9.86 -32.95 -24.51
N GLU A 411 8.65 -32.90 -24.00
CA GLU A 411 7.54 -32.18 -24.63
C GLU A 411 7.74 -30.67 -24.58
N LEU A 412 8.25 -30.13 -23.47
CA LEU A 412 8.58 -28.72 -23.32
C LEU A 412 9.69 -28.33 -24.32
N GLU A 413 10.76 -29.12 -24.41
CA GLU A 413 11.86 -28.94 -25.38
C GLU A 413 11.35 -28.96 -26.81
N ALA A 414 10.45 -29.89 -27.16
CA ALA A 414 9.84 -29.93 -28.48
C ALA A 414 9.03 -28.67 -28.81
N ARG A 415 8.26 -28.15 -27.83
CA ARG A 415 7.51 -26.91 -27.99
C ARG A 415 8.43 -25.70 -28.16
N LEU A 416 9.51 -25.64 -27.40
CA LEU A 416 10.50 -24.56 -27.49
C LEU A 416 11.32 -24.64 -28.81
N ALA A 417 11.44 -25.80 -29.43
CA ALA A 417 12.06 -25.97 -30.72
C ALA A 417 11.17 -25.51 -31.91
N ASP A 418 9.83 -25.52 -31.73
CA ASP A 418 8.87 -25.06 -32.74
C ASP A 418 8.78 -23.53 -32.76
N PRO A 419 9.14 -22.84 -33.88
CA PRO A 419 9.06 -21.38 -33.96
C PRO A 419 7.68 -20.79 -33.73
N ALA A 420 6.60 -21.48 -34.15
CA ALA A 420 5.23 -20.99 -33.96
C ALA A 420 4.81 -21.04 -32.49
N GLN A 421 5.17 -22.13 -31.80
CA GLN A 421 4.87 -22.26 -30.36
C GLN A 421 5.74 -21.31 -29.53
N ARG A 422 7.03 -21.14 -29.89
CA ARG A 422 7.88 -20.13 -29.26
C ARG A 422 7.30 -18.72 -29.42
N GLY A 423 6.77 -18.38 -30.59
CA GLY A 423 6.08 -17.12 -30.85
C GLY A 423 4.84 -16.94 -29.99
N ALA A 424 4.04 -17.99 -29.79
CA ALA A 424 2.87 -17.97 -28.91
C ALA A 424 3.24 -17.75 -27.44
N ILE A 425 4.34 -18.41 -26.98
CA ILE A 425 4.88 -18.22 -25.61
C ILE A 425 5.35 -16.77 -25.42
N ALA A 426 6.14 -16.24 -26.36
CA ALA A 426 6.61 -14.86 -26.30
C ALA A 426 5.46 -13.84 -26.26
N ASN A 427 4.40 -14.04 -27.04
CA ASN A 427 3.21 -13.21 -27.01
C ASN A 427 2.48 -13.30 -25.66
N ALA A 428 2.32 -14.49 -25.10
CA ALA A 428 1.69 -14.69 -23.80
C ALA A 428 2.48 -13.99 -22.67
N ILE A 429 3.83 -13.99 -22.75
CA ILE A 429 4.69 -13.25 -21.83
C ILE A 429 4.55 -11.74 -22.04
N ALA A 430 4.55 -11.25 -23.27
CA ALA A 430 4.38 -9.82 -23.56
C ALA A 430 3.05 -9.26 -23.03
N MET A 431 1.99 -10.07 -23.01
CA MET A 431 0.70 -9.70 -22.42
C MET A 431 0.74 -9.51 -20.89
N GLN A 432 1.84 -9.90 -20.22
CA GLN A 432 2.05 -9.64 -18.79
C GLN A 432 2.57 -8.22 -18.50
N ALA A 433 2.82 -7.38 -19.51
CA ALA A 433 3.40 -6.05 -19.31
C ALA A 433 2.61 -5.22 -18.28
N GLU A 434 1.28 -5.23 -18.33
CA GLU A 434 0.42 -4.52 -17.38
C GLU A 434 0.45 -5.11 -15.95
N HIS A 435 0.91 -6.34 -15.79
CA HIS A 435 1.11 -6.95 -14.47
C HIS A 435 2.26 -6.27 -13.73
N PHE A 436 3.26 -5.79 -14.46
CA PHE A 436 4.50 -5.26 -13.91
C PHE A 436 4.74 -3.78 -14.24
N ASP A 437 3.79 -3.12 -14.92
CA ASP A 437 3.76 -1.68 -15.14
C ASP A 437 2.30 -1.20 -15.02
N SER A 438 1.98 -0.57 -13.89
CA SER A 438 0.61 -0.16 -13.53
C SER A 438 0.52 1.32 -13.14
N LEU A 439 1.31 2.19 -13.78
CA LEU A 439 1.42 3.62 -13.44
C LEU A 439 0.08 4.35 -13.34
N ARG A 440 -0.90 4.01 -14.20
CA ARG A 440 -2.23 4.64 -14.14
C ARG A 440 -2.97 4.32 -12.84
N LEU A 441 -2.86 3.10 -12.30
CA LEU A 441 -3.45 2.75 -11.02
C LEU A 441 -2.80 3.47 -9.85
N GLN A 442 -1.51 3.77 -9.98
CA GLN A 442 -0.72 4.38 -8.91
C GLN A 442 -0.89 5.90 -8.87
N LEU A 443 -0.74 6.56 -10.03
CA LEU A 443 -0.66 8.01 -10.15
C LEU A 443 -1.93 8.64 -10.74
N GLY A 444 -2.79 7.85 -11.39
CA GLY A 444 -3.90 8.32 -12.21
C GLY A 444 -5.29 8.08 -11.62
N TYR A 445 -5.42 7.51 -10.42
CA TYR A 445 -6.75 7.39 -9.82
C TYR A 445 -7.31 8.76 -9.41
N VAL A 446 -8.63 8.92 -9.59
CA VAL A 446 -9.35 10.18 -9.36
C VAL A 446 -10.51 9.92 -8.41
N TYR A 447 -10.65 10.74 -7.38
CA TYR A 447 -11.79 10.67 -6.46
C TYR A 447 -13.03 11.39 -7.03
N GLY A 448 -14.20 10.92 -6.67
CA GLY A 448 -15.47 11.60 -6.98
C GLY A 448 -15.96 11.42 -8.41
N ALA A 449 -16.53 12.48 -8.98
CA ALA A 449 -17.31 12.43 -10.24
C ALA A 449 -16.48 12.06 -11.47
N HIS A 450 -15.19 12.32 -11.48
CA HIS A 450 -14.29 12.10 -12.62
C HIS A 450 -13.49 10.80 -12.55
N ARG A 451 -13.83 9.88 -11.63
CA ARG A 451 -13.09 8.64 -11.39
C ARG A 451 -12.88 7.77 -12.63
N ASP A 452 -13.79 7.82 -13.59
CA ASP A 452 -13.77 6.99 -14.79
C ASP A 452 -13.19 7.71 -16.03
N ILE A 453 -12.53 8.88 -15.83
CA ILE A 453 -12.03 9.71 -16.95
C ILE A 453 -11.05 8.97 -17.86
N ASP A 454 -10.30 8.02 -17.32
CA ASP A 454 -9.33 7.19 -18.05
C ASP A 454 -9.85 5.77 -18.35
N ALA A 455 -11.19 5.56 -18.29
CA ALA A 455 -11.77 4.28 -18.65
C ALA A 455 -11.38 3.89 -20.08
N GLY A 456 -10.82 2.67 -20.24
CA GLY A 456 -10.33 2.20 -21.54
C GLY A 456 -8.89 2.57 -21.88
N THR A 457 -8.24 3.46 -21.11
CA THR A 457 -6.78 3.69 -21.25
C THR A 457 -6.01 2.50 -20.69
N PRO A 458 -4.95 2.01 -21.36
CA PRO A 458 -4.11 0.94 -20.82
C PRO A 458 -3.55 1.29 -19.42
N ILE A 459 -3.42 0.27 -18.57
CA ILE A 459 -3.06 0.46 -17.16
C ILE A 459 -1.63 1.01 -16.98
N ASN A 460 -0.75 0.75 -17.94
CA ASN A 460 0.63 1.23 -17.96
C ASN A 460 0.80 2.63 -18.58
N VAL A 461 -0.30 3.26 -19.02
CA VAL A 461 -0.30 4.61 -19.60
C VAL A 461 -0.90 5.59 -18.62
N HIS A 462 -0.04 6.42 -17.99
CA HIS A 462 -0.48 7.53 -17.16
C HIS A 462 -0.32 8.85 -17.92
N VAL A 463 -1.43 9.60 -18.01
CA VAL A 463 -1.46 10.95 -18.55
C VAL A 463 -1.78 11.92 -17.42
N PRO A 464 -0.82 12.75 -16.99
CA PRO A 464 -1.07 13.74 -15.94
C PRO A 464 -2.19 14.71 -16.33
N ARG A 465 -3.12 14.97 -15.41
CA ARG A 465 -4.26 15.86 -15.65
C ARG A 465 -4.50 16.75 -14.44
N VAL A 466 -4.85 18.00 -14.71
CA VAL A 466 -5.38 18.92 -13.70
C VAL A 466 -6.89 18.79 -13.68
N ILE A 467 -7.42 18.03 -12.72
CA ILE A 467 -8.83 17.71 -12.59
C ILE A 467 -9.21 17.56 -11.11
N VAL A 468 -10.42 17.99 -10.74
CA VAL A 468 -10.93 17.82 -9.37
C VAL A 468 -10.98 16.34 -9.00
N GLY A 469 -10.46 16.01 -7.84
CA GLY A 469 -10.29 14.64 -7.34
C GLY A 469 -9.01 13.96 -7.80
N GLY A 470 -8.30 14.50 -8.81
CA GLY A 470 -7.02 13.98 -9.29
C GLY A 470 -5.83 14.43 -8.45
N ARG A 471 -4.74 13.68 -8.51
CA ARG A 471 -3.45 14.03 -7.91
C ARG A 471 -2.85 15.24 -8.63
N LEU A 472 -2.21 16.16 -7.89
CA LEU A 472 -1.41 17.24 -8.49
C LEU A 472 -0.33 16.64 -9.41
N PRO A 473 -0.23 17.06 -10.69
CA PRO A 473 0.83 16.60 -11.57
C PRO A 473 2.22 17.02 -11.07
N HIS A 474 3.18 16.10 -11.22
CA HIS A 474 4.60 16.42 -10.99
C HIS A 474 5.13 17.33 -12.09
N ALA A 475 5.92 18.32 -11.67
CA ALA A 475 6.82 19.10 -12.52
C ALA A 475 8.03 19.52 -11.68
N VAL A 476 9.17 19.74 -12.34
CA VAL A 476 10.41 20.15 -11.67
C VAL A 476 10.41 21.67 -11.47
N LEU A 477 10.61 22.10 -10.22
CA LEU A 477 10.76 23.50 -9.85
C LEU A 477 12.16 24.03 -10.15
N ALA A 478 12.31 25.34 -10.24
CA ALA A 478 13.59 26.02 -10.52
C ALA A 478 14.67 25.75 -9.45
N ASP A 479 14.25 25.38 -8.24
CA ASP A 479 15.15 24.98 -7.13
C ASP A 479 15.43 23.47 -7.09
N GLY A 480 14.96 22.70 -8.07
CA GLY A 480 15.14 21.25 -8.20
C GLY A 480 14.11 20.39 -7.47
N ARG A 481 13.24 20.99 -6.66
CA ARG A 481 12.13 20.27 -6.01
C ARG A 481 11.03 19.92 -7.01
N SER A 482 10.06 19.13 -6.53
CA SER A 482 8.83 18.82 -7.25
C SER A 482 7.69 19.79 -6.90
N THR A 483 6.73 19.97 -7.82
CA THR A 483 5.44 20.59 -7.49
C THR A 483 4.73 19.86 -6.33
N LEU A 484 4.99 18.57 -6.12
CA LEU A 484 4.45 17.79 -5.02
C LEU A 484 4.97 18.26 -3.64
N ASP A 485 6.17 18.86 -3.60
CA ASP A 485 6.76 19.43 -2.38
C ASP A 485 6.13 20.79 -2.00
N LEU A 486 5.21 21.31 -2.81
CA LEU A 486 4.38 22.48 -2.48
C LEU A 486 3.15 22.14 -1.64
N ILE A 487 2.79 20.85 -1.54
CA ILE A 487 1.67 20.37 -0.73
C ILE A 487 2.02 20.52 0.75
N ASP A 488 1.09 21.08 1.55
CA ASP A 488 1.26 21.14 3.00
C ASP A 488 0.47 19.97 3.64
N PRO A 489 1.16 19.01 4.28
CA PRO A 489 0.48 17.88 4.90
C PRO A 489 -0.38 18.26 6.11
N ARG A 490 -0.25 19.49 6.65
CA ARG A 490 -0.98 19.98 7.83
C ARG A 490 -2.15 20.89 7.50
N GLY A 491 -2.32 21.28 6.23
CA GLY A 491 -3.36 22.21 5.83
C GLY A 491 -3.63 22.17 4.33
N LEU A 492 -4.46 23.07 3.89
CA LEU A 492 -4.81 23.26 2.50
C LEU A 492 -3.80 24.20 1.82
N VAL A 493 -3.61 24.04 0.52
CA VAL A 493 -2.80 24.95 -0.30
C VAL A 493 -3.64 25.48 -1.44
N LEU A 494 -3.63 26.80 -1.61
CA LEU A 494 -4.12 27.45 -2.82
C LEU A 494 -2.91 27.75 -3.70
N LEU A 495 -2.73 26.94 -4.75
CA LEU A 495 -1.62 27.05 -5.69
C LEU A 495 -2.11 27.87 -6.90
N ALA A 496 -1.57 29.07 -7.06
CA ALA A 496 -2.09 30.07 -7.98
C ALA A 496 -1.08 30.45 -9.06
N GLY A 497 -1.59 30.85 -10.23
CA GLY A 497 -0.80 31.43 -11.30
C GLY A 497 -0.20 32.80 -10.93
N PRO A 498 0.52 33.47 -11.86
CA PRO A 498 1.32 34.66 -11.55
C PRO A 498 0.49 35.87 -11.09
N GLU A 499 -0.81 35.94 -11.39
CA GLU A 499 -1.71 36.98 -10.90
C GLU A 499 -2.47 36.57 -9.62
N GLY A 500 -1.97 35.54 -8.91
CA GLY A 500 -2.61 34.94 -7.74
C GLY A 500 -2.74 35.84 -6.51
N ALA A 501 -2.21 37.06 -6.51
CA ALA A 501 -2.38 38.03 -5.42
C ALA A 501 -3.86 38.36 -5.14
N LEU A 502 -4.74 38.18 -6.11
CA LEU A 502 -6.19 38.36 -5.95
C LEU A 502 -6.80 37.42 -4.89
N TRP A 503 -6.13 36.30 -4.55
CA TRP A 503 -6.60 35.32 -3.58
C TRP A 503 -6.19 35.63 -2.12
N VAL A 504 -5.36 36.66 -1.86
CA VAL A 504 -4.91 37.01 -0.51
C VAL A 504 -6.08 37.25 0.44
N PRO A 505 -7.13 38.04 0.09
CA PRO A 505 -8.26 38.26 1.00
C PRO A 505 -9.02 36.99 1.39
N LEU A 506 -9.04 35.98 0.50
CA LEU A 506 -9.66 34.68 0.76
C LEU A 506 -8.87 33.95 1.85
N VAL A 507 -7.55 33.91 1.73
CA VAL A 507 -6.68 33.17 2.67
C VAL A 507 -6.73 33.79 4.07
N GLU A 508 -6.77 35.13 4.14
CA GLU A 508 -6.88 35.86 5.40
C GLU A 508 -8.21 35.61 6.15
N ARG A 509 -9.27 35.23 5.41
CA ARG A 509 -10.61 34.96 5.95
C ARG A 509 -10.90 33.47 6.14
N ALA A 510 -10.04 32.59 5.67
CA ALA A 510 -10.24 31.15 5.74
C ALA A 510 -10.19 30.65 7.20
N ALA A 511 -11.22 29.93 7.64
CA ALA A 511 -11.25 29.30 8.97
C ALA A 511 -10.32 28.07 9.06
N ALA A 512 -10.04 27.42 7.93
CA ALA A 512 -9.11 26.30 7.82
C ALA A 512 -7.68 26.78 7.59
N PRO A 513 -6.64 26.03 8.00
CA PRO A 513 -5.25 26.30 7.63
C PRO A 513 -5.11 26.29 6.10
N LEU A 514 -5.02 27.47 5.51
CA LEU A 514 -4.93 27.66 4.05
C LEU A 514 -3.70 28.52 3.72
N LYS A 515 -2.81 27.96 2.92
CA LYS A 515 -1.59 28.63 2.47
C LYS A 515 -1.73 29.01 0.99
N LEU A 516 -1.43 30.28 0.66
CA LEU A 516 -1.33 30.73 -0.74
C LEU A 516 0.10 30.61 -1.25
N LEU A 517 0.26 29.96 -2.40
CA LEU A 517 1.51 29.90 -3.15
C LEU A 517 1.27 30.43 -4.57
N VAL A 518 2.01 31.46 -4.95
CA VAL A 518 1.87 32.16 -6.22
C VAL A 518 3.08 31.89 -7.11
N GLU A 519 2.83 31.52 -8.36
CA GLU A 519 3.87 31.36 -9.39
C GLU A 519 4.64 32.67 -9.59
N GLY A 520 5.96 32.57 -9.69
CA GLY A 520 6.86 33.73 -9.80
C GLY A 520 7.20 34.44 -8.48
N ALA A 521 6.39 34.22 -7.41
CA ALA A 521 6.65 34.77 -6.08
C ALA A 521 7.14 33.71 -5.08
N ASN A 522 6.45 32.56 -5.01
CA ASN A 522 6.75 31.51 -4.04
C ASN A 522 7.36 30.26 -4.69
N PHE A 523 7.12 30.05 -5.96
CA PHE A 523 7.67 28.95 -6.75
C PHE A 523 7.76 29.36 -8.22
N ALA A 524 8.62 28.67 -8.97
CA ALA A 524 8.69 28.73 -10.42
C ALA A 524 9.06 27.35 -10.97
N LEU A 525 8.63 27.01 -12.17
CA LEU A 525 9.14 25.82 -12.85
C LEU A 525 10.58 26.01 -13.34
N ALA A 526 11.30 24.92 -13.51
CA ALA A 526 12.62 24.92 -14.15
C ALA A 526 12.56 25.40 -15.60
N ALA A 527 11.40 25.20 -16.26
CA ALA A 527 11.14 25.69 -17.61
C ALA A 527 9.64 25.94 -17.83
N GLY A 528 9.30 27.05 -18.49
CA GLY A 528 7.93 27.42 -18.80
C GLY A 528 7.13 27.96 -17.62
N SER A 529 5.81 28.12 -17.83
CA SER A 529 4.85 28.52 -16.80
C SER A 529 4.08 27.28 -16.29
N TRP A 530 3.96 27.19 -14.96
CA TRP A 530 3.14 26.17 -14.33
C TRP A 530 1.66 26.33 -14.69
N ALA A 531 1.14 27.55 -14.62
CA ALA A 531 -0.26 27.81 -14.92
C ALA A 531 -0.59 27.43 -16.37
N GLU A 532 0.23 27.82 -17.35
CA GLU A 532 0.03 27.45 -18.75
C GLU A 532 0.10 25.92 -18.94
N GLY A 533 1.10 25.25 -18.36
CA GLY A 533 1.27 23.80 -18.42
C GLY A 533 0.11 23.04 -17.77
N ALA A 534 -0.51 23.63 -16.75
CA ALA A 534 -1.70 23.11 -16.07
C ALA A 534 -3.03 23.44 -16.80
N GLY A 535 -2.98 24.20 -17.90
CA GLY A 535 -4.19 24.67 -18.60
C GLY A 535 -4.99 25.71 -17.81
N LEU A 536 -4.30 26.52 -17.01
CA LEU A 536 -4.87 27.55 -16.14
C LEU A 536 -4.55 28.94 -16.67
N GLY A 537 -5.44 29.92 -16.41
CA GLY A 537 -5.16 31.32 -16.61
C GLY A 537 -4.24 31.89 -15.53
N ALA A 538 -3.65 33.09 -15.80
CA ALA A 538 -2.71 33.73 -14.89
C ALA A 538 -3.28 34.01 -13.48
N GLY A 539 -4.60 34.27 -13.38
CA GLY A 539 -5.33 34.48 -12.13
C GLY A 539 -5.97 33.22 -11.53
N ASP A 540 -5.94 32.08 -12.23
CA ASP A 540 -6.56 30.85 -11.75
C ASP A 540 -5.75 30.20 -10.61
N ALA A 541 -6.40 29.36 -9.79
CA ALA A 541 -5.75 28.64 -8.72
C ALA A 541 -6.33 27.24 -8.52
N LEU A 542 -5.52 26.34 -7.95
CA LEU A 542 -5.92 25.02 -7.50
C LEU A 542 -5.99 24.98 -5.97
N LEU A 543 -7.12 24.57 -5.44
CA LEU A 543 -7.21 24.23 -4.03
C LEU A 543 -6.76 22.79 -3.85
N LEU A 544 -5.68 22.58 -3.11
CA LEU A 544 -5.08 21.28 -2.86
C LEU A 544 -5.40 20.79 -1.45
N ARG A 545 -5.74 19.53 -1.35
CA ARG A 545 -5.90 18.77 -0.10
C ARG A 545 -4.51 18.44 0.47
N PRO A 546 -4.41 18.14 1.80
CA PRO A 546 -3.17 17.69 2.41
C PRO A 546 -2.59 16.37 1.85
N ASP A 547 -3.40 15.55 1.18
CA ASP A 547 -3.01 14.33 0.47
C ASP A 547 -2.65 14.58 -1.02
N GLY A 548 -2.53 15.86 -1.42
CA GLY A 548 -2.10 16.25 -2.76
C GLY A 548 -3.14 16.10 -3.86
N HIS A 549 -4.39 15.79 -3.52
CA HIS A 549 -5.48 15.79 -4.48
C HIS A 549 -6.10 17.18 -4.66
N ILE A 550 -6.54 17.48 -5.87
CA ILE A 550 -7.19 18.75 -6.22
C ILE A 550 -8.63 18.74 -5.69
N ALA A 551 -8.93 19.61 -4.74
CA ALA A 551 -10.27 19.75 -4.18
C ALA A 551 -11.15 20.64 -5.06
N HIS A 552 -10.58 21.71 -5.65
CA HIS A 552 -11.32 22.67 -6.48
C HIS A 552 -10.38 23.38 -7.45
N ILE A 553 -10.95 23.83 -8.59
CA ILE A 553 -10.26 24.66 -9.58
C ILE A 553 -10.94 26.03 -9.58
N ALA A 554 -10.26 27.04 -9.04
CA ALA A 554 -10.76 28.39 -8.93
C ALA A 554 -10.38 29.22 -10.17
N ARG A 555 -11.32 29.97 -10.73
CA ARG A 555 -11.11 30.81 -11.90
C ARG A 555 -10.96 32.28 -11.49
N GLY A 556 -9.83 32.90 -11.88
CA GLY A 556 -9.52 34.27 -11.50
C GLY A 556 -10.43 35.32 -12.15
N ASN A 557 -11.05 35.00 -13.28
CA ASN A 557 -11.99 35.86 -13.99
C ASN A 557 -13.47 35.63 -13.57
N ASP A 558 -13.73 34.73 -12.64
CA ASP A 558 -15.07 34.53 -12.08
C ASP A 558 -15.40 35.67 -11.12
N PRO A 559 -16.47 36.46 -11.33
CA PRO A 559 -16.89 37.53 -10.42
C PRO A 559 -17.16 37.03 -8.99
N GLU A 560 -17.58 35.78 -8.87
CA GLU A 560 -17.79 35.09 -7.58
C GLU A 560 -16.58 34.26 -7.14
N GLY A 561 -15.43 34.38 -7.83
CA GLY A 561 -14.27 33.52 -7.65
C GLY A 561 -13.88 33.25 -6.20
N PRO A 562 -13.62 34.28 -5.35
CA PRO A 562 -13.34 34.08 -3.94
C PRO A 562 -14.53 33.49 -3.16
N GLY A 563 -15.77 33.91 -3.46
CA GLY A 563 -16.98 33.38 -2.85
C GLY A 563 -17.22 31.93 -3.21
N ALA A 564 -17.01 31.56 -4.49
CA ALA A 564 -17.11 30.18 -4.97
C ALA A 564 -16.10 29.24 -4.28
N VAL A 565 -14.87 29.71 -4.03
CA VAL A 565 -13.85 28.93 -3.30
C VAL A 565 -14.25 28.79 -1.83
N ILE A 566 -14.80 29.83 -1.18
CA ILE A 566 -15.29 29.74 0.22
C ILE A 566 -16.44 28.73 0.30
N ALA A 567 -17.39 28.77 -0.61
CA ALA A 567 -18.49 27.81 -0.65
C ALA A 567 -17.96 26.37 -0.89
N ALA A 568 -17.06 26.20 -1.84
CA ALA A 568 -16.41 24.90 -2.11
C ALA A 568 -15.62 24.37 -0.90
N LEU A 569 -14.95 25.26 -0.15
CA LEU A 569 -14.30 24.92 1.12
C LEU A 569 -15.30 24.45 2.16
N GLY A 570 -16.40 25.19 2.35
CA GLY A 570 -17.46 24.83 3.30
C GLY A 570 -18.05 23.46 2.99
N ASP A 571 -18.44 23.25 1.74
CA ASP A 571 -18.96 21.96 1.28
C ASP A 571 -17.96 20.82 1.43
N PHE A 572 -16.71 21.07 1.06
CA PHE A 572 -15.66 20.08 1.11
C PHE A 572 -15.29 19.70 2.55
N LEU A 573 -15.13 20.71 3.43
CA LEU A 573 -14.79 20.51 4.85
C LEU A 573 -16.01 20.17 5.72
N LYS A 574 -17.21 20.18 5.16
CA LYS A 574 -18.47 19.92 5.87
C LYS A 574 -18.68 20.84 7.09
N ILE A 575 -18.33 22.10 6.92
CA ILE A 575 -18.54 23.16 7.89
C ILE A 575 -19.58 24.15 7.35
N SER A 576 -20.38 24.71 8.25
CA SER A 576 -21.26 25.85 7.91
C SER A 576 -20.40 27.09 7.72
N VAL A 577 -20.33 27.61 6.51
CA VAL A 577 -19.71 28.91 6.24
C VAL A 577 -20.82 29.95 6.41
N GLU A 578 -20.82 30.70 7.50
CA GLU A 578 -21.66 31.90 7.61
C GLU A 578 -21.12 32.91 6.59
N ALA A 579 -21.88 33.14 5.54
CA ALA A 579 -21.62 34.26 4.64
C ALA A 579 -21.93 35.54 5.42
N GLU A 580 -20.93 36.10 6.10
CA GLU A 580 -21.01 37.49 6.51
C GLU A 580 -21.04 38.35 5.25
N ALA A 581 -22.19 38.98 5.04
CA ALA A 581 -22.54 39.88 3.96
C ALA A 581 -21.68 41.17 3.96
#